data_8a34a54b082249a98a952c62e31f79b1
#
_entry.id   8a34a54b082249a98a952c62e31f79b1
#
_cell.length_a   1.000
_cell.length_b   1.000
_cell.length_c   1.000
_cell.angle_alpha   90.00
_cell.angle_beta   90.00
_cell.angle_gamma   90.00
#
_symmetry.space_group_name_H-M   'P 1'
#
loop_
_entity.id
_entity.type
_entity.pdbx_description
1 polymer ?
#
loop_
_entity_poly.entity_id
_entity_poly.type
_entity_poly.pdbx_seq_one_letter_code
_entity_poly.pdbx_strand_id
1 'polypeptide(L)'
;MKTKTLIFGMIIGALSAPQLFAATLQGSASVNITSDTATNAKNMAFDEARRQIIRDTLRQYSIEDQLLPVLQNAKSTELTNLIASSSIDGEKLSDTTYSANITMTVDSDAAQNWLTENNVQNWLNTNSNETVIVIINMSDGIANWMELQKIARDEKVELATKYMTGNQATVEIPKSVRNTFTIALRESGWQYANQDSALRIWK
;
A
#
# COMPACT_ATOMS: atom_id res chain seq x y z
N MET A 1 63.32 -2.49 -27.94
CA MET A 1 62.52 -1.86 -26.87
C MET A 1 61.07 -2.25 -27.09
N LYS A 2 60.50 -3.10 -26.21
CA LYS A 2 59.07 -3.53 -26.31
C LYS A 2 58.30 -2.82 -25.21
N THR A 3 57.45 -1.88 -25.60
CA THR A 3 56.56 -1.12 -24.75
C THR A 3 55.35 -2.00 -24.39
N LYS A 4 55.16 -2.31 -23.09
CA LYS A 4 53.97 -2.99 -22.56
C LYS A 4 52.94 -1.96 -22.17
N THR A 5 51.82 -1.93 -22.89
CA THR A 5 50.64 -1.12 -22.54
C THR A 5 49.84 -1.87 -21.49
N LEU A 6 49.69 -1.27 -20.31
CA LEU A 6 48.83 -1.78 -19.22
C LEU A 6 47.43 -1.20 -19.43
N ILE A 7 46.46 -2.05 -19.72
CA ILE A 7 45.06 -1.67 -19.79
C ILE A 7 44.46 -1.81 -18.41
N PHE A 8 44.10 -0.70 -17.77
CA PHE A 8 43.43 -0.65 -16.47
C PHE A 8 41.93 -0.79 -16.73
N GLY A 9 41.40 -1.98 -16.50
CA GLY A 9 39.95 -2.24 -16.61
C GLY A 9 39.20 -1.67 -15.42
N MET A 10 38.44 -0.64 -15.66
CA MET A 10 37.53 -0.03 -14.68
C MET A 10 36.26 -0.87 -14.59
N ILE A 11 36.11 -1.67 -13.53
CA ILE A 11 34.88 -2.40 -13.23
C ILE A 11 33.89 -1.42 -12.63
N ILE A 12 32.92 -0.97 -13.43
CA ILE A 12 31.75 -0.22 -12.96
C ILE A 12 30.79 -1.26 -12.34
N GLY A 13 30.82 -1.39 -11.03
CA GLY A 13 29.82 -2.13 -10.29
C GLY A 13 28.48 -1.39 -10.36
N ALA A 14 27.54 -1.91 -11.12
CA ALA A 14 26.16 -1.45 -11.09
C ALA A 14 25.56 -1.79 -9.72
N LEU A 15 25.43 -0.80 -8.85
CA LEU A 15 24.59 -0.87 -7.65
C LEU A 15 23.14 -0.92 -8.11
N SER A 16 22.59 -2.13 -8.24
CA SER A 16 21.14 -2.32 -8.37
C SER A 16 20.49 -1.97 -7.03
N ALA A 17 19.95 -0.76 -6.93
CA ALA A 17 19.07 -0.41 -5.84
C ALA A 17 17.84 -1.36 -5.87
N PRO A 18 17.42 -1.92 -4.72
CA PRO A 18 16.18 -2.69 -4.67
C PRO A 18 15.04 -1.75 -5.04
N GLN A 19 14.38 -2.02 -6.17
CA GLN A 19 13.12 -1.36 -6.50
C GLN A 19 12.07 -1.93 -5.54
N LEU A 20 11.69 -1.12 -4.55
CA LEU A 20 10.49 -1.37 -3.75
C LEU A 20 9.29 -1.21 -4.70
N PHE A 21 8.75 -2.33 -5.14
CA PHE A 21 7.48 -2.34 -5.84
C PHE A 21 6.38 -2.04 -4.82
N ALA A 22 5.80 -0.85 -4.87
CA ALA A 22 4.47 -0.63 -4.31
C ALA A 22 3.54 -1.69 -4.93
N ALA A 23 2.77 -2.40 -4.12
CA ALA A 23 1.84 -3.41 -4.62
C ALA A 23 0.88 -2.73 -5.59
N THR A 24 1.04 -2.99 -6.87
CA THR A 24 0.14 -2.44 -7.89
C THR A 24 -1.16 -3.21 -7.80
N LEU A 25 -2.20 -2.57 -7.30
CA LEU A 25 -3.55 -3.12 -7.22
C LEU A 25 -4.16 -3.15 -8.64
N GLN A 26 -3.77 -4.11 -9.44
CA GLN A 26 -4.22 -4.25 -10.82
C GLN A 26 -4.91 -5.60 -11.03
N GLY A 27 -6.01 -5.58 -11.76
CA GLY A 27 -6.72 -6.77 -12.18
C GLY A 27 -7.25 -6.65 -13.60
N SER A 28 -7.63 -7.80 -14.19
CA SER A 28 -8.21 -7.88 -15.52
C SER A 28 -9.45 -8.75 -15.52
N ALA A 29 -10.45 -8.38 -16.32
CA ALA A 29 -11.67 -9.13 -16.52
C ALA A 29 -12.00 -9.23 -18.02
N SER A 30 -12.39 -10.41 -18.46
CA SER A 30 -12.96 -10.61 -19.81
C SER A 30 -14.47 -10.53 -19.73
N VAL A 31 -15.07 -9.63 -20.46
CA VAL A 31 -16.51 -9.41 -20.46
C VAL A 31 -17.12 -9.71 -21.84
N ASN A 32 -18.35 -10.22 -21.82
CA ASN A 32 -19.17 -10.43 -23.01
C ASN A 32 -20.64 -10.24 -22.63
N ILE A 33 -21.18 -9.04 -22.85
CA ILE A 33 -22.50 -8.63 -22.39
C ILE A 33 -23.39 -8.31 -23.58
N THR A 34 -24.63 -8.81 -23.54
CA THR A 34 -25.69 -8.46 -24.48
C THR A 34 -26.78 -7.67 -23.78
N SER A 35 -27.25 -6.60 -24.40
CA SER A 35 -28.32 -5.74 -23.90
C SER A 35 -29.24 -5.30 -25.06
N ASP A 36 -30.16 -4.39 -24.80
CA ASP A 36 -31.04 -3.78 -25.79
C ASP A 36 -30.30 -2.89 -26.81
N THR A 37 -29.19 -2.32 -26.41
CA THR A 37 -28.30 -1.49 -27.26
C THR A 37 -26.83 -1.75 -26.95
N ALA A 38 -25.98 -1.51 -27.95
CA ALA A 38 -24.53 -1.60 -27.79
C ALA A 38 -24.00 -0.69 -26.65
N THR A 39 -24.56 0.48 -26.50
CA THR A 39 -24.19 1.43 -25.43
C THR A 39 -24.51 0.89 -24.05
N ASN A 40 -25.70 0.31 -23.87
CA ASN A 40 -26.09 -0.29 -22.61
C ASN A 40 -25.25 -1.56 -22.34
N ALA A 41 -25.00 -2.39 -23.33
CA ALA A 41 -24.11 -3.56 -23.21
C ALA A 41 -22.70 -3.15 -22.75
N LYS A 42 -22.14 -2.08 -23.32
CA LYS A 42 -20.84 -1.53 -22.94
C LYS A 42 -20.84 -1.02 -21.48
N ASN A 43 -21.83 -0.24 -21.10
CA ASN A 43 -21.93 0.28 -19.73
C ASN A 43 -22.04 -0.84 -18.68
N MET A 44 -22.86 -1.84 -18.96
CA MET A 44 -22.99 -3.02 -18.09
C MET A 44 -21.69 -3.82 -18.01
N ALA A 45 -20.99 -3.99 -19.15
CA ALA A 45 -19.71 -4.68 -19.20
C ALA A 45 -18.64 -3.99 -18.34
N PHE A 46 -18.57 -2.66 -18.37
CA PHE A 46 -17.66 -1.89 -17.54
C PHE A 46 -18.00 -1.97 -16.05
N ASP A 47 -19.28 -1.97 -15.71
CA ASP A 47 -19.70 -2.10 -14.31
C ASP A 47 -19.38 -3.49 -13.77
N GLU A 48 -19.65 -4.54 -14.54
CA GLU A 48 -19.33 -5.92 -14.19
C GLU A 48 -17.83 -6.12 -14.04
N ALA A 49 -17.04 -5.68 -15.04
CA ALA A 49 -15.58 -5.75 -14.97
C ALA A 49 -15.02 -5.06 -13.73
N ARG A 50 -15.52 -3.87 -13.41
CA ARG A 50 -15.09 -3.08 -12.25
C ARG A 50 -15.37 -3.83 -10.96
N ARG A 51 -16.59 -4.35 -10.77
CA ARG A 51 -16.96 -5.13 -9.58
C ARG A 51 -16.09 -6.37 -9.41
N GLN A 52 -15.89 -7.10 -10.50
CA GLN A 52 -15.04 -8.29 -10.50
C GLN A 52 -13.60 -7.95 -10.14
N ILE A 53 -13.00 -6.95 -10.80
CA ILE A 53 -11.60 -6.56 -10.58
C ILE A 53 -11.39 -6.05 -9.16
N ILE A 54 -12.28 -5.18 -8.65
CA ILE A 54 -12.19 -4.68 -7.27
C ILE A 54 -12.28 -5.83 -6.28
N ARG A 55 -13.24 -6.75 -6.45
CA ARG A 55 -13.36 -7.95 -5.61
C ARG A 55 -12.07 -8.78 -5.62
N ASP A 56 -11.60 -9.15 -6.81
CA ASP A 56 -10.45 -10.05 -6.98
C ASP A 56 -9.15 -9.42 -6.47
N THR A 57 -9.05 -8.11 -6.54
CA THR A 57 -7.90 -7.36 -6.03
C THR A 57 -7.98 -7.19 -4.51
N LEU A 58 -9.12 -6.74 -3.96
CA LEU A 58 -9.22 -6.39 -2.55
C LEU A 58 -9.41 -7.58 -1.62
N ARG A 59 -9.90 -8.74 -2.09
CA ARG A 59 -10.01 -9.96 -1.28
C ARG A 59 -8.67 -10.42 -0.69
N GLN A 60 -7.55 -10.03 -1.29
CA GLN A 60 -6.21 -10.34 -0.77
C GLN A 60 -5.81 -9.45 0.42
N TYR A 61 -6.50 -8.34 0.63
CA TYR A 61 -6.19 -7.30 1.61
C TYR A 61 -7.33 -7.04 2.60
N SER A 62 -8.39 -7.84 2.57
CA SER A 62 -9.56 -7.67 3.43
C SER A 62 -10.24 -9.00 3.74
N ILE A 63 -11.15 -8.99 4.71
CA ILE A 63 -11.98 -10.16 5.00
C ILE A 63 -13.08 -10.27 3.94
N GLU A 64 -13.07 -11.34 3.16
CA GLU A 64 -13.97 -11.55 2.01
C GLU A 64 -15.44 -11.54 2.40
N ASP A 65 -15.81 -12.17 3.52
CA ASP A 65 -17.19 -12.21 4.03
C ASP A 65 -17.74 -10.83 4.39
N GLN A 66 -16.88 -9.88 4.72
CA GLN A 66 -17.26 -8.48 4.95
C GLN A 66 -17.27 -7.66 3.65
N LEU A 67 -16.35 -7.96 2.73
CA LEU A 67 -16.19 -7.26 1.46
C LEU A 67 -17.38 -7.52 0.52
N LEU A 68 -17.81 -8.78 0.37
CA LEU A 68 -18.82 -9.17 -0.61
C LEU A 68 -20.15 -8.43 -0.46
N PRO A 69 -20.78 -8.34 0.73
CA PRO A 69 -22.04 -7.60 0.90
C PRO A 69 -21.89 -6.10 0.57
N VAL A 70 -20.75 -5.51 0.93
CA VAL A 70 -20.47 -4.09 0.66
C VAL A 70 -20.35 -3.86 -0.85
N LEU A 71 -19.59 -4.70 -1.56
CA LEU A 71 -19.47 -4.60 -3.02
C LEU A 71 -20.81 -4.79 -3.75
N GLN A 72 -21.66 -5.71 -3.28
CA GLN A 72 -22.98 -5.94 -3.90
C GLN A 72 -23.89 -4.72 -3.77
N ASN A 73 -23.83 -4.00 -2.66
CA ASN A 73 -24.66 -2.83 -2.38
C ASN A 73 -24.05 -1.51 -2.86
N ALA A 74 -22.76 -1.50 -3.23
CA ALA A 74 -22.06 -0.29 -3.66
C ALA A 74 -22.63 0.25 -4.98
N LYS A 75 -22.76 1.59 -5.06
CA LYS A 75 -23.14 2.25 -6.31
C LYS A 75 -22.01 2.23 -7.32
N SER A 76 -22.35 2.16 -8.60
CA SER A 76 -21.36 2.21 -9.69
C SER A 76 -20.45 3.44 -9.62
N THR A 77 -20.96 4.58 -9.16
CA THR A 77 -20.19 5.82 -8.97
C THR A 77 -19.13 5.69 -7.87
N GLU A 78 -19.47 5.04 -6.76
CA GLU A 78 -18.51 4.77 -5.67
C GLU A 78 -17.37 3.89 -6.16
N LEU A 79 -17.70 2.79 -6.86
CA LEU A 79 -16.72 1.88 -7.41
C LEU A 79 -15.86 2.53 -8.51
N THR A 80 -16.42 3.49 -9.27
CA THR A 80 -15.65 4.25 -10.27
C THR A 80 -14.55 5.09 -9.61
N ASN A 81 -14.83 5.67 -8.45
CA ASN A 81 -13.86 6.48 -7.70
C ASN A 81 -12.68 5.65 -7.13
N LEU A 82 -12.81 4.33 -7.10
CA LEU A 82 -11.71 3.44 -6.69
C LEU A 82 -10.75 3.12 -7.85
N ILE A 83 -11.06 3.51 -9.08
CA ILE A 83 -10.26 3.17 -10.26
C ILE A 83 -9.34 4.34 -10.63
N ALA A 84 -8.03 4.13 -10.54
CA ALA A 84 -7.02 5.10 -10.95
C ALA A 84 -6.84 5.15 -12.48
N SER A 85 -6.90 3.98 -13.14
CA SER A 85 -6.77 3.89 -14.60
C SER A 85 -7.43 2.64 -15.14
N SER A 86 -7.78 2.67 -16.44
CA SER A 86 -8.30 1.50 -17.15
C SER A 86 -7.74 1.43 -18.57
N SER A 87 -7.56 0.20 -19.07
CA SER A 87 -7.23 -0.09 -20.46
C SER A 87 -8.15 -1.17 -21.01
N ILE A 88 -8.40 -1.12 -22.30
CA ILE A 88 -9.28 -2.05 -23.01
C ILE A 88 -8.48 -2.70 -24.13
N ASP A 89 -8.60 -4.00 -24.24
CA ASP A 89 -7.99 -4.77 -25.30
C ASP A 89 -9.02 -5.73 -25.94
N GLY A 90 -8.86 -6.00 -27.23
CA GLY A 90 -9.73 -6.92 -27.97
C GLY A 90 -11.21 -6.50 -28.03
N GLU A 91 -11.51 -5.18 -28.01
CA GLU A 91 -12.88 -4.67 -28.07
C GLU A 91 -13.61 -5.12 -29.32
N LYS A 92 -14.80 -5.69 -29.14
CA LYS A 92 -15.75 -6.06 -30.19
C LYS A 92 -17.12 -5.54 -29.85
N LEU A 93 -17.75 -4.89 -30.81
CA LEU A 93 -19.04 -4.25 -30.68
C LEU A 93 -19.98 -4.72 -31.80
N SER A 94 -21.20 -5.09 -31.44
CA SER A 94 -22.31 -5.27 -32.36
C SER A 94 -23.50 -4.39 -31.93
N ASP A 95 -24.65 -4.48 -32.59
CA ASP A 95 -25.81 -3.65 -32.28
C ASP A 95 -26.31 -3.83 -30.84
N THR A 96 -26.09 -5.00 -30.25
CA THR A 96 -26.61 -5.37 -28.92
C THR A 96 -25.55 -5.99 -28.00
N THR A 97 -24.37 -6.33 -28.51
CA THR A 97 -23.36 -7.06 -27.73
C THR A 97 -22.05 -6.30 -27.68
N TYR A 98 -21.45 -6.27 -26.51
CA TYR A 98 -20.12 -5.74 -26.23
C TYR A 98 -19.23 -6.83 -25.63
N SER A 99 -18.03 -7.03 -26.15
CA SER A 99 -17.03 -7.88 -25.52
C SER A 99 -15.64 -7.23 -25.55
N ALA A 100 -14.87 -7.41 -24.48
CA ALA A 100 -13.52 -6.90 -24.35
C ALA A 100 -12.78 -7.56 -23.20
N ASN A 101 -11.44 -7.42 -23.20
CA ASN A 101 -10.61 -7.62 -22.02
C ASN A 101 -10.35 -6.24 -21.38
N ILE A 102 -10.79 -6.05 -20.16
CA ILE A 102 -10.67 -4.78 -19.44
C ILE A 102 -9.67 -4.98 -18.30
N THR A 103 -8.64 -4.16 -18.28
CA THR A 103 -7.67 -4.12 -17.19
C THR A 103 -7.85 -2.81 -16.45
N MET A 104 -7.92 -2.86 -15.11
CA MET A 104 -8.05 -1.68 -14.26
C MET A 104 -7.02 -1.70 -13.15
N THR A 105 -6.52 -0.51 -12.81
CA THR A 105 -5.69 -0.28 -11.63
C THR A 105 -6.57 0.36 -10.56
N VAL A 106 -6.64 -0.26 -9.39
CA VAL A 106 -7.36 0.26 -8.23
C VAL A 106 -6.45 1.23 -7.49
N ASP A 107 -6.96 2.41 -7.15
CA ASP A 107 -6.29 3.37 -6.29
C ASP A 107 -6.27 2.82 -4.85
N SER A 108 -5.07 2.62 -4.33
CA SER A 108 -4.89 1.99 -3.01
C SER A 108 -5.40 2.87 -1.87
N ASP A 109 -5.22 4.19 -1.96
CA ASP A 109 -5.65 5.12 -0.92
C ASP A 109 -7.19 5.24 -0.90
N ALA A 110 -7.78 5.40 -2.09
CA ALA A 110 -9.23 5.40 -2.24
C ALA A 110 -9.85 4.08 -1.76
N ALA A 111 -9.25 2.94 -2.10
CA ALA A 111 -9.71 1.62 -1.69
C ALA A 111 -9.64 1.43 -0.18
N GLN A 112 -8.52 1.83 0.48
CA GLN A 112 -8.39 1.74 1.93
C GLN A 112 -9.43 2.59 2.65
N ASN A 113 -9.62 3.84 2.20
CA ASN A 113 -10.62 4.74 2.77
C ASN A 113 -12.03 4.14 2.63
N TRP A 114 -12.37 3.66 1.45
CA TRP A 114 -13.67 3.04 1.18
C TRP A 114 -13.91 1.78 2.01
N LEU A 115 -12.92 0.89 2.16
CA LEU A 115 -13.01 -0.29 3.03
C LEU A 115 -13.25 0.12 4.49
N THR A 116 -12.52 1.13 4.97
CA THR A 116 -12.64 1.65 6.35
C THR A 116 -14.01 2.28 6.60
N GLU A 117 -14.51 3.11 5.69
CA GLU A 117 -15.82 3.76 5.77
C GLU A 117 -16.98 2.75 5.78
N ASN A 118 -16.79 1.61 5.10
CA ASN A 118 -17.76 0.52 5.06
C ASN A 118 -17.55 -0.54 6.16
N ASN A 119 -16.68 -0.28 7.14
CA ASN A 119 -16.35 -1.19 8.24
C ASN A 119 -15.83 -2.56 7.79
N VAL A 120 -15.16 -2.63 6.64
CA VAL A 120 -14.48 -3.83 6.16
C VAL A 120 -13.10 -3.88 6.78
N GLN A 121 -12.83 -4.92 7.57
CA GLN A 121 -11.50 -5.12 8.14
C GLN A 121 -10.49 -5.41 7.01
N ASN A 122 -9.44 -4.60 6.96
CA ASN A 122 -8.46 -4.67 5.90
C ASN A 122 -7.02 -4.45 6.43
N TRP A 123 -6.05 -4.92 5.65
CA TRP A 123 -4.61 -4.73 5.87
C TRP A 123 -3.93 -4.16 4.62
N LEU A 124 -4.70 -3.38 3.84
CA LEU A 124 -4.19 -2.68 2.67
C LEU A 124 -3.29 -1.52 3.12
N ASN A 125 -1.98 -1.69 2.94
CA ASN A 125 -1.01 -0.64 3.20
C ASN A 125 -0.89 0.26 1.97
N THR A 126 -1.52 1.41 2.03
CA THR A 126 -1.60 2.35 0.90
C THR A 126 -0.33 3.16 0.71
N ASN A 127 0.42 3.35 1.76
CA ASN A 127 1.64 4.18 1.74
C ASN A 127 2.84 3.40 2.27
N SER A 128 3.26 2.35 1.54
CA SER A 128 4.49 1.62 1.85
C SER A 128 5.76 2.50 1.83
N ASN A 129 5.66 3.72 1.29
CA ASN A 129 6.75 4.69 1.23
C ASN A 129 6.56 5.90 2.16
N GLU A 130 5.38 6.09 2.78
CA GLU A 130 5.24 7.14 3.77
C GLU A 130 5.82 6.69 5.10
N THR A 131 6.80 7.44 5.57
CA THR A 131 7.43 7.24 6.86
C THR A 131 7.02 8.34 7.83
N VAL A 132 7.06 8.01 9.12
CA VAL A 132 6.89 8.95 10.21
C VAL A 132 8.21 9.08 10.95
N ILE A 133 8.65 10.30 11.15
CA ILE A 133 9.80 10.60 12.01
C ILE A 133 9.38 10.36 13.46
N VAL A 134 10.13 9.55 14.17
CA VAL A 134 9.96 9.32 15.61
C VAL A 134 11.15 9.91 16.35
N ILE A 135 10.87 10.87 17.21
CA ILE A 135 11.86 11.51 18.08
C ILE A 135 11.76 10.84 19.45
N ILE A 136 12.85 10.26 19.90
CA ILE A 136 12.92 9.42 21.09
C ILE A 136 13.76 10.12 22.15
N ASN A 137 13.21 10.26 23.36
CA ASN A 137 13.92 10.71 24.52
C ASN A 137 13.90 9.61 25.59
N MET A 138 15.06 9.24 26.10
CA MET A 138 15.26 8.09 26.98
C MET A 138 15.85 8.57 28.30
N SER A 139 15.30 8.14 29.44
CA SER A 139 15.88 8.43 30.76
C SER A 139 17.15 7.59 31.01
N ASP A 140 17.17 6.34 30.52
CA ASP A 140 18.34 5.46 30.46
C ASP A 140 18.57 5.07 29.00
N GLY A 141 19.57 5.68 28.36
CA GLY A 141 19.79 5.57 26.91
C GLY A 141 19.89 4.14 26.41
N ILE A 142 20.74 3.31 27.02
CA ILE A 142 20.99 1.93 26.55
C ILE A 142 19.82 1.01 26.91
N ALA A 143 19.37 1.02 28.16
CA ALA A 143 18.30 0.12 28.61
C ALA A 143 16.99 0.40 27.88
N ASN A 144 16.59 1.69 27.78
CA ASN A 144 15.40 2.07 27.07
C ASN A 144 15.50 1.79 25.55
N TRP A 145 16.69 1.96 24.96
CA TRP A 145 16.90 1.62 23.55
C TRP A 145 16.74 0.12 23.29
N MET A 146 17.29 -0.71 24.14
CA MET A 146 17.15 -2.18 24.03
C MET A 146 15.69 -2.62 24.19
N GLU A 147 14.97 -2.02 25.11
CA GLU A 147 13.54 -2.26 25.29
C GLU A 147 12.73 -1.83 24.07
N LEU A 148 13.00 -0.64 23.54
CA LEU A 148 12.35 -0.14 22.33
C LEU A 148 12.59 -1.05 21.11
N GLN A 149 13.82 -1.51 20.96
CA GLN A 149 14.19 -2.48 19.92
C GLN A 149 13.46 -3.82 20.08
N LYS A 150 13.21 -4.24 21.34
CA LYS A 150 12.41 -5.44 21.60
C LYS A 150 10.96 -5.24 21.21
N ILE A 151 10.34 -4.14 21.65
CA ILE A 151 8.95 -3.79 21.28
C ILE A 151 8.80 -3.74 19.75
N ALA A 152 9.73 -3.07 19.06
CA ALA A 152 9.71 -2.96 17.61
C ALA A 152 9.79 -4.34 16.91
N ARG A 153 10.65 -5.24 17.40
CA ARG A 153 10.74 -6.62 16.86
C ARG A 153 9.47 -7.41 17.09
N ASP A 154 8.90 -7.33 18.30
CA ASP A 154 7.70 -8.07 18.67
C ASP A 154 6.51 -7.62 17.79
N GLU A 155 6.43 -6.33 17.46
CA GLU A 155 5.43 -5.72 16.59
C GLU A 155 5.80 -5.71 15.09
N LYS A 156 6.95 -6.30 14.72
CA LYS A 156 7.49 -6.33 13.34
C LYS A 156 7.64 -4.94 12.72
N VAL A 157 8.00 -3.95 13.54
CA VAL A 157 8.28 -2.58 13.13
C VAL A 157 9.77 -2.42 12.86
N GLU A 158 10.13 -2.00 11.67
CA GLU A 158 11.50 -1.64 11.34
C GLU A 158 11.80 -0.21 11.80
N LEU A 159 12.81 -0.06 12.66
CA LEU A 159 13.32 1.23 13.13
C LEU A 159 14.50 1.67 12.25
N ALA A 160 14.25 2.47 11.22
CA ALA A 160 15.31 3.05 10.39
C ALA A 160 15.99 4.20 11.14
N THR A 161 17.06 3.92 11.87
CA THR A 161 17.78 4.90 12.69
C THR A 161 18.48 5.93 11.81
N LYS A 162 18.11 7.21 11.97
CA LYS A 162 18.71 8.36 11.27
C LYS A 162 19.81 9.03 12.10
N TYR A 163 19.56 9.13 13.39
CA TYR A 163 20.47 9.81 14.31
C TYR A 163 20.33 9.24 15.71
N MET A 164 21.44 9.16 16.45
CA MET A 164 21.45 8.77 17.85
C MET A 164 22.57 9.50 18.58
N THR A 165 22.28 10.06 19.73
CA THR A 165 23.26 10.71 20.60
C THR A 165 22.81 10.65 22.06
N GLY A 166 23.64 10.13 22.95
CA GLY A 166 23.31 10.04 24.39
C GLY A 166 21.96 9.36 24.62
N ASN A 167 21.05 10.13 25.21
CA ASN A 167 19.71 9.67 25.55
C ASN A 167 18.64 10.06 24.50
N GLN A 168 19.06 10.43 23.29
CA GLN A 168 18.15 10.79 22.20
C GLN A 168 18.42 9.96 20.96
N ALA A 169 17.34 9.60 20.26
CA ALA A 169 17.41 9.00 18.96
C ALA A 169 16.32 9.56 18.03
N THR A 170 16.60 9.56 16.75
CA THR A 170 15.63 9.85 15.69
C THR A 170 15.59 8.66 14.76
N VAL A 171 14.41 8.08 14.58
CA VAL A 171 14.19 6.97 13.68
C VAL A 171 13.05 7.28 12.72
N GLU A 172 12.99 6.57 11.63
CA GLU A 172 11.81 6.49 10.76
C GLU A 172 11.14 5.14 10.93
N ILE A 173 9.82 5.16 10.92
CA ILE A 173 8.98 3.97 10.85
C ILE A 173 7.98 4.12 9.72
N PRO A 174 7.50 3.02 9.10
CA PRO A 174 6.40 3.09 8.16
C PRO A 174 5.15 3.67 8.82
N LYS A 175 4.45 4.58 8.15
CA LYS A 175 3.24 5.22 8.67
C LYS A 175 2.14 4.20 9.01
N SER A 176 2.07 3.11 8.24
CA SER A 176 1.11 2.02 8.42
C SER A 176 1.20 1.34 9.79
N VAL A 177 2.39 1.23 10.38
CA VAL A 177 2.60 0.57 11.68
C VAL A 177 2.54 1.53 12.86
N ARG A 178 2.37 2.84 12.63
CA ARG A 178 2.40 3.86 13.67
C ARG A 178 1.43 3.58 14.81
N ASN A 179 0.18 3.24 14.50
CA ASN A 179 -0.85 3.02 15.51
C ASN A 179 -0.55 1.78 16.37
N THR A 180 -0.20 0.65 15.74
CA THR A 180 0.18 -0.58 16.43
C THR A 180 1.38 -0.33 17.34
N PHE A 181 2.40 0.37 16.82
CA PHE A 181 3.60 0.71 17.58
C PHE A 181 3.30 1.61 18.79
N THR A 182 2.45 2.63 18.64
CA THR A 182 2.08 3.51 19.77
C THR A 182 1.27 2.79 20.84
N ILE A 183 0.44 1.81 20.49
CA ILE A 183 -0.29 0.97 21.45
C ILE A 183 0.70 0.14 22.26
N ALA A 184 1.62 -0.59 21.61
CA ALA A 184 2.63 -1.41 22.25
C ALA A 184 3.58 -0.60 23.16
N LEU A 185 3.96 0.60 22.71
CA LEU A 185 4.75 1.54 23.52
C LEU A 185 4.03 1.90 24.81
N ARG A 186 2.75 2.27 24.74
CA ARG A 186 1.95 2.65 25.91
C ARG A 186 1.80 1.48 26.88
N GLU A 187 1.57 0.26 26.38
CA GLU A 187 1.49 -0.95 27.20
C GLU A 187 2.81 -1.26 27.92
N SER A 188 3.93 -0.85 27.34
CA SER A 188 5.27 -0.96 27.92
C SER A 188 5.69 0.24 28.78
N GLY A 189 4.76 1.14 29.08
CA GLY A 189 4.99 2.30 29.96
C GLY A 189 5.69 3.49 29.29
N TRP A 190 5.80 3.49 27.95
CA TRP A 190 6.27 4.66 27.21
C TRP A 190 5.14 5.69 27.05
N GLN A 191 5.54 6.96 27.06
CA GLN A 191 4.65 8.07 26.73
C GLN A 191 4.86 8.49 25.28
N TYR A 192 3.83 9.05 24.66
CA TYR A 192 3.95 9.61 23.31
C TYR A 192 3.07 10.84 23.11
N ALA A 193 3.47 11.69 22.17
CA ALA A 193 2.69 12.82 21.68
C ALA A 193 2.91 13.01 20.19
N ASN A 194 1.86 13.46 19.51
CA ASN A 194 1.96 13.89 18.12
C ASN A 194 2.34 15.37 18.10
N GLN A 195 3.41 15.68 17.40
CA GLN A 195 3.84 17.07 17.20
C GLN A 195 4.13 17.30 15.72
N ASP A 196 3.34 18.15 15.09
CA ASP A 196 3.41 18.43 13.65
C ASP A 196 3.37 17.13 12.83
N SER A 197 4.40 16.86 12.05
CA SER A 197 4.56 15.65 11.24
C SER A 197 5.36 14.53 11.94
N ALA A 198 5.75 14.70 13.20
CA ALA A 198 6.57 13.76 13.96
C ALA A 198 5.81 13.11 15.11
N LEU A 199 6.22 11.92 15.51
CA LEU A 199 5.82 11.24 16.72
C LEU A 199 6.93 11.43 17.77
N ARG A 200 6.63 12.03 18.91
CA ARG A 200 7.56 12.06 20.04
C ARG A 200 7.22 10.95 21.01
N ILE A 201 8.24 10.21 21.46
CA ILE A 201 8.12 9.19 22.49
C ILE A 201 9.17 9.40 23.57
N TRP A 202 8.82 9.06 24.79
CA TRP A 202 9.76 9.18 25.92
C TRP A 202 9.45 8.18 27.03
N LYS A 203 10.49 7.90 27.83
CA LYS A 203 10.42 7.06 29.01
C LYS A 203 11.37 7.57 30.12
#